data_477e665a2c0b8af4dd76cde0e8dcb7ba
#
_entry.id   477e665a2c0b8af4dd76cde0e8dcb7ba
#
_cell.length_a   1.000
_cell.length_b   1.000
_cell.length_c   1.000
_cell.angle_alpha   90.00
_cell.angle_beta   90.00
_cell.angle_gamma   90.00
#
_symmetry.space_group_name_H-M   'P 1'
#
loop_
_entity.id
_entity.type
_entity.pdbx_description
1 polymer ?
#
loop_
_entity_poly.entity_id
_entity_poly.type
_entity_poly.pdbx_seq_one_letter_code
_entity_poly.pdbx_strand_id
1 'polypeptide(L)'
;MTKGNINVSVENIFPLIKKFLYSDHEIFLRELISNATDATLKLKHLTNIGEAKVDYGNPKIEVKIDKENKKLHIIDQGLGMTAEEVEKYINQVAFSGAEEFLEKYKDSAKDSGIIGHFGLGFYSAFMVAEKVEIISKSFKDEPAVHWICDGSPEFTLEETTAKTDRGTEIVLHIAEDSTEFLEENKIRELLTKYNKFMPVPIKFGTKTETLPLPEDAAEDAVAETVEVDNIVNNPTPAWTKSPSELKDEDYKAFYHELYPMQFEEPLFNIHLNVDYPFNLTGVLYFPKLANNLNIEKDKIQLYQNQVFVTDEVKGIVPDFLMLLRGVIDSPDIPLNVSRSYLQADGAVKKISSYITKKVGDKMASLINENREDYDKKWND
;
A
#
# COMPACT_ATOMS: atom_id res chain seq x y z
N MET A 1 -29.42 -41.60 -2.43
CA MET A 1 -28.77 -40.35 -1.99
C MET A 1 -27.41 -40.30 -2.66
N THR A 2 -27.25 -39.46 -3.66
CA THR A 2 -25.97 -39.33 -4.40
C THR A 2 -25.14 -38.23 -3.71
N LYS A 3 -23.97 -38.55 -3.23
CA LYS A 3 -23.02 -37.59 -2.72
C LYS A 3 -21.99 -37.34 -3.85
N GLY A 4 -21.74 -36.08 -4.20
CA GLY A 4 -20.72 -35.67 -5.16
C GLY A 4 -19.97 -34.43 -4.65
N ASN A 5 -18.79 -34.19 -5.19
CA ASN A 5 -18.03 -32.97 -4.93
C ASN A 5 -18.40 -31.89 -5.97
N ILE A 6 -18.49 -30.65 -5.51
CA ILE A 6 -18.60 -29.50 -6.41
C ILE A 6 -17.18 -29.24 -6.94
N ASN A 7 -17.00 -29.33 -8.27
CA ASN A 7 -15.74 -29.04 -8.92
C ASN A 7 -15.81 -27.65 -9.58
N VAL A 8 -14.76 -26.87 -9.39
CA VAL A 8 -14.58 -25.60 -10.09
C VAL A 8 -13.65 -25.84 -11.27
N SER A 9 -14.11 -25.54 -12.48
CA SER A 9 -13.26 -25.57 -13.66
C SER A 9 -12.36 -24.33 -13.68
N VAL A 10 -11.06 -24.55 -13.75
CA VAL A 10 -10.06 -23.46 -13.81
C VAL A 10 -10.26 -22.60 -15.06
N GLU A 11 -10.76 -23.19 -16.17
CA GLU A 11 -11.09 -22.47 -17.42
C GLU A 11 -12.08 -21.32 -17.21
N ASN A 12 -12.92 -21.39 -16.17
CA ASN A 12 -13.91 -20.38 -15.87
C ASN A 12 -13.44 -19.34 -14.82
N ILE A 13 -12.33 -19.60 -14.11
CA ILE A 13 -11.88 -18.74 -13.02
C ILE A 13 -11.29 -17.42 -13.54
N PHE A 14 -10.40 -17.47 -14.53
CA PHE A 14 -9.79 -16.25 -15.11
C PHE A 14 -10.82 -15.27 -15.68
N PRO A 15 -11.80 -15.71 -16.49
CA PRO A 15 -12.88 -14.84 -16.95
C PRO A 15 -13.72 -14.27 -15.80
N LEU A 16 -13.95 -15.04 -14.73
CA LEU A 16 -14.69 -14.57 -13.55
C LEU A 16 -13.89 -13.51 -12.77
N ILE A 17 -12.59 -13.73 -12.56
CA ILE A 17 -11.70 -12.77 -11.93
C ILE A 17 -11.69 -11.47 -12.74
N LYS A 18 -11.46 -11.56 -14.05
CA LYS A 18 -11.41 -10.41 -14.97
C LYS A 18 -12.72 -9.62 -15.02
N LYS A 19 -13.87 -10.26 -14.89
CA LYS A 19 -15.19 -9.64 -15.09
C LYS A 19 -15.88 -9.20 -13.78
N PHE A 20 -15.64 -9.89 -12.67
CA PHE A 20 -16.47 -9.74 -11.46
C PHE A 20 -15.71 -9.40 -10.18
N LEU A 21 -14.41 -9.74 -10.06
CA LEU A 21 -13.65 -9.46 -8.84
C LEU A 21 -13.19 -8.02 -8.75
N TYR A 22 -12.85 -7.43 -9.87
CA TYR A 22 -12.30 -6.09 -9.91
C TYR A 22 -13.05 -5.25 -10.95
N SER A 23 -13.75 -4.23 -10.48
CA SER A 23 -14.47 -3.28 -11.34
C SER A 23 -13.54 -2.28 -12.02
N ASP A 24 -12.30 -2.15 -11.53
CA ASP A 24 -11.29 -1.20 -11.97
C ASP A 24 -9.98 -1.94 -12.26
N HIS A 25 -9.51 -1.86 -13.51
CA HIS A 25 -8.26 -2.49 -13.94
C HIS A 25 -7.03 -1.88 -13.26
N GLU A 26 -7.08 -0.64 -12.85
CA GLU A 26 -5.97 0.07 -12.18
C GLU A 26 -5.49 -0.62 -10.90
N ILE A 27 -6.35 -1.42 -10.28
CA ILE A 27 -6.08 -2.12 -9.01
C ILE A 27 -4.93 -3.14 -9.13
N PHE A 28 -4.64 -3.64 -10.34
CA PHE A 28 -3.56 -4.63 -10.54
C PHE A 28 -2.24 -4.17 -9.94
N LEU A 29 -1.88 -2.90 -10.11
CA LEU A 29 -0.61 -2.38 -9.62
C LEU A 29 -0.57 -2.36 -8.08
N ARG A 30 -1.68 -1.94 -7.44
CA ARG A 30 -1.83 -2.00 -5.98
C ARG A 30 -1.64 -3.42 -5.44
N GLU A 31 -2.28 -4.40 -6.06
CA GLU A 31 -2.23 -5.79 -5.61
C GLU A 31 -0.82 -6.40 -5.76
N LEU A 32 -0.16 -6.16 -6.91
CA LEU A 32 1.18 -6.68 -7.14
C LEU A 32 2.22 -6.03 -6.21
N ILE A 33 2.14 -4.72 -5.97
CA ILE A 33 3.00 -4.03 -5.01
C ILE A 33 2.70 -4.48 -3.58
N SER A 34 1.44 -4.76 -3.22
CA SER A 34 1.09 -5.33 -1.92
C SER A 34 1.74 -6.69 -1.71
N ASN A 35 1.73 -7.55 -2.73
CA ASN A 35 2.40 -8.85 -2.67
C ASN A 35 3.92 -8.72 -2.51
N ALA A 36 4.55 -7.81 -3.24
CA ALA A 36 5.99 -7.49 -3.13
C ALA A 36 6.33 -6.93 -1.72
N THR A 37 5.44 -6.09 -1.18
CA THR A 37 5.56 -5.58 0.19
C THR A 37 5.49 -6.71 1.20
N ASP A 38 4.51 -7.60 1.10
CA ASP A 38 4.35 -8.74 2.00
C ASP A 38 5.56 -9.67 1.97
N ALA A 39 6.09 -9.97 0.77
CA ALA A 39 7.30 -10.77 0.62
C ALA A 39 8.50 -10.14 1.35
N THR A 40 8.61 -8.82 1.31
CA THR A 40 9.66 -8.04 1.97
C THR A 40 9.48 -8.00 3.48
N LEU A 41 8.25 -7.77 3.97
CA LEU A 41 7.95 -7.74 5.41
C LEU A 41 8.06 -9.12 6.06
N LYS A 42 7.65 -10.18 5.37
CA LYS A 42 7.86 -11.56 5.82
C LYS A 42 9.35 -11.88 5.99
N LEU A 43 10.18 -11.48 5.02
CA LEU A 43 11.63 -11.64 5.16
C LEU A 43 12.17 -10.90 6.38
N LYS A 44 11.76 -9.64 6.57
CA LYS A 44 12.13 -8.84 7.76
C LYS A 44 11.79 -9.57 9.05
N HIS A 45 10.58 -10.13 9.12
CA HIS A 45 10.13 -10.88 10.28
C HIS A 45 11.00 -12.12 10.52
N LEU A 46 11.22 -12.95 9.47
CA LEU A 46 12.03 -14.17 9.58
C LEU A 46 13.50 -13.89 9.94
N THR A 47 14.04 -12.78 9.46
CA THR A 47 15.39 -12.35 9.81
C THR A 47 15.45 -11.91 11.28
N ASN A 48 14.46 -11.17 11.76
CA ASN A 48 14.39 -10.71 13.15
C ASN A 48 14.29 -11.86 14.16
N ILE A 49 13.55 -12.93 13.82
CA ILE A 49 13.43 -14.10 14.69
C ILE A 49 14.54 -15.14 14.44
N GLY A 50 15.47 -14.88 13.51
CA GLY A 50 16.63 -15.73 13.21
C GLY A 50 16.33 -16.97 12.37
N GLU A 51 15.14 -17.10 11.76
CA GLU A 51 14.80 -18.20 10.85
C GLU A 51 15.39 -17.97 9.46
N ALA A 52 15.52 -16.74 8.98
CA ALA A 52 16.22 -16.40 7.76
C ALA A 52 17.63 -15.89 8.10
N LYS A 53 18.65 -16.65 7.71
CA LYS A 53 20.06 -16.30 7.92
C LYS A 53 20.63 -15.55 6.72
N VAL A 54 19.99 -14.45 6.35
CA VAL A 54 20.38 -13.59 5.23
C VAL A 54 20.43 -12.14 5.70
N ASP A 55 21.25 -11.33 5.04
CA ASP A 55 21.23 -9.90 5.27
C ASP A 55 19.93 -9.33 4.68
N TYR A 56 19.14 -8.67 5.52
CA TYR A 56 17.93 -7.98 5.09
C TYR A 56 18.28 -6.78 4.20
N GLY A 57 19.31 -6.02 4.56
CA GLY A 57 19.74 -4.81 3.85
C GLY A 57 18.68 -3.70 3.86
N ASN A 58 18.61 -2.97 2.76
CA ASN A 58 17.64 -1.90 2.52
C ASN A 58 16.80 -2.22 1.29
N PRO A 59 15.87 -3.19 1.38
CA PRO A 59 15.11 -3.63 0.23
C PRO A 59 14.17 -2.54 -0.29
N LYS A 60 14.02 -2.52 -1.62
CA LYS A 60 13.10 -1.64 -2.35
C LYS A 60 12.27 -2.49 -3.29
N ILE A 61 11.09 -1.99 -3.62
CA ILE A 61 10.29 -2.47 -4.73
C ILE A 61 10.60 -1.58 -5.91
N GLU A 62 11.02 -2.13 -7.05
CA GLU A 62 11.27 -1.38 -8.25
C GLU A 62 10.15 -1.62 -9.26
N VAL A 63 9.59 -0.53 -9.79
CA VAL A 63 8.66 -0.56 -10.92
C VAL A 63 9.40 -0.01 -12.14
N LYS A 64 9.39 -0.76 -13.24
CA LYS A 64 10.11 -0.41 -14.46
C LYS A 64 9.26 -0.65 -15.70
N ILE A 65 9.24 0.29 -16.61
CA ILE A 65 8.57 0.17 -17.90
C ILE A 65 9.62 -0.13 -18.98
N ASP A 66 9.37 -1.18 -19.76
CA ASP A 66 10.05 -1.48 -21.02
C ASP A 66 9.06 -1.22 -22.14
N LYS A 67 9.07 0.03 -22.63
CA LYS A 67 8.11 0.48 -23.65
C LYS A 67 8.33 -0.18 -24.99
N GLU A 68 9.57 -0.52 -25.33
CA GLU A 68 9.93 -1.15 -26.60
C GLU A 68 9.36 -2.56 -26.70
N ASN A 69 9.45 -3.32 -25.61
CA ASN A 69 8.96 -4.69 -25.53
C ASN A 69 7.55 -4.80 -24.95
N LYS A 70 6.87 -3.68 -24.71
CA LYS A 70 5.54 -3.58 -24.08
C LYS A 70 5.45 -4.33 -22.76
N LYS A 71 6.45 -4.17 -21.90
CA LYS A 71 6.52 -4.86 -20.60
C LYS A 71 6.48 -3.88 -19.43
N LEU A 72 5.81 -4.29 -18.36
CA LEU A 72 5.88 -3.66 -17.05
C LEU A 72 6.49 -4.65 -16.06
N HIS A 73 7.49 -4.22 -15.32
CA HIS A 73 8.21 -5.03 -14.35
C HIS A 73 7.91 -4.55 -12.93
N ILE A 74 7.62 -5.46 -12.02
CA ILE A 74 7.56 -5.23 -10.58
C ILE A 74 8.57 -6.17 -9.92
N ILE A 75 9.57 -5.59 -9.27
CA ILE A 75 10.74 -6.31 -8.75
C ILE A 75 10.81 -6.06 -7.24
N ASP A 76 10.84 -7.12 -6.44
CA ASP A 76 11.08 -7.07 -5.01
C ASP A 76 12.39 -7.77 -4.61
N GLN A 77 12.84 -7.48 -3.41
CA GLN A 77 13.99 -8.09 -2.76
C GLN A 77 13.56 -8.89 -1.51
N GLY A 78 12.31 -9.37 -1.50
CA GLY A 78 11.71 -10.12 -0.41
C GLY A 78 12.19 -11.57 -0.31
N LEU A 79 11.31 -12.45 0.18
CA LEU A 79 11.60 -13.87 0.38
C LEU A 79 12.04 -14.60 -0.89
N GLY A 80 11.50 -14.21 -2.06
CA GLY A 80 11.48 -15.04 -3.24
C GLY A 80 10.68 -16.33 -3.04
N MET A 81 10.66 -17.19 -4.05
CA MET A 81 9.93 -18.46 -4.03
C MET A 81 10.78 -19.58 -4.62
N THR A 82 10.66 -20.78 -4.07
CA THR A 82 11.13 -22.04 -4.66
C THR A 82 10.12 -22.55 -5.70
N ALA A 83 10.46 -23.57 -6.47
CA ALA A 83 9.53 -24.20 -7.42
C ALA A 83 8.26 -24.71 -6.70
N GLU A 84 8.42 -25.38 -5.56
CA GLU A 84 7.30 -25.88 -4.76
C GLU A 84 6.40 -24.74 -4.23
N GLU A 85 7.01 -23.61 -3.83
CA GLU A 85 6.30 -22.45 -3.37
C GLU A 85 5.53 -21.75 -4.51
N VAL A 86 6.08 -21.71 -5.72
CA VAL A 86 5.34 -21.23 -6.91
C VAL A 86 4.15 -22.12 -7.21
N GLU A 87 4.32 -23.44 -7.21
CA GLU A 87 3.19 -24.38 -7.39
C GLU A 87 2.11 -24.20 -6.34
N LYS A 88 2.50 -23.95 -5.09
CA LYS A 88 1.58 -23.81 -3.96
C LYS A 88 0.86 -22.44 -3.93
N TYR A 89 1.58 -21.34 -4.13
CA TYR A 89 1.06 -19.99 -3.92
C TYR A 89 0.59 -19.29 -5.21
N ILE A 90 1.08 -19.73 -6.36
CA ILE A 90 0.72 -19.15 -7.65
C ILE A 90 -0.28 -20.02 -8.39
N ASN A 91 -0.10 -21.35 -8.39
CA ASN A 91 -0.96 -22.25 -9.16
C ASN A 91 -2.24 -22.67 -8.42
N GLN A 92 -2.34 -22.39 -7.11
CA GLN A 92 -3.56 -22.64 -6.32
C GLN A 92 -4.34 -21.34 -6.11
N VAL A 93 -5.38 -21.15 -6.91
CA VAL A 93 -6.25 -19.98 -6.83
C VAL A 93 -6.93 -19.89 -5.46
N ALA A 94 -6.98 -18.70 -4.87
CA ALA A 94 -7.53 -18.44 -3.53
C ALA A 94 -6.77 -19.14 -2.38
N PHE A 95 -5.52 -19.50 -2.59
CA PHE A 95 -4.64 -19.94 -1.51
C PHE A 95 -3.78 -18.77 -1.02
N SER A 96 -3.91 -18.40 0.25
CA SER A 96 -3.20 -17.25 0.81
C SER A 96 -1.95 -17.66 1.57
N GLY A 97 -0.77 -17.44 0.98
CA GLY A 97 0.51 -17.57 1.69
C GLY A 97 0.71 -16.54 2.80
N ALA A 98 -0.09 -15.47 2.84
CA ALA A 98 -0.09 -14.51 3.92
C ALA A 98 -0.86 -15.05 5.14
N GLU A 99 -2.03 -15.67 4.96
CA GLU A 99 -2.78 -16.30 6.04
C GLU A 99 -2.00 -17.47 6.67
N GLU A 100 -1.38 -18.33 5.85
CA GLU A 100 -0.53 -19.41 6.35
C GLU A 100 0.63 -18.89 7.19
N PHE A 101 1.25 -17.79 6.75
CA PHE A 101 2.33 -17.14 7.50
C PHE A 101 1.85 -16.59 8.83
N LEU A 102 0.74 -15.85 8.85
CA LEU A 102 0.14 -15.28 10.06
C LEU A 102 -0.29 -16.37 11.04
N GLU A 103 -0.81 -17.48 10.55
CA GLU A 103 -1.19 -18.62 11.40
C GLU A 103 0.04 -19.30 12.03
N LYS A 104 1.09 -19.53 11.23
CA LYS A 104 2.35 -20.14 11.69
C LYS A 104 3.06 -19.27 12.75
N TYR A 105 3.05 -17.95 12.59
CA TYR A 105 3.76 -16.99 13.44
C TYR A 105 2.81 -16.16 14.31
N LYS A 106 1.66 -16.71 14.70
CA LYS A 106 0.54 -16.01 15.36
C LYS A 106 0.94 -15.17 16.57
N ASP A 107 1.94 -15.60 17.34
CA ASP A 107 2.37 -14.91 18.56
C ASP A 107 3.40 -13.82 18.30
N SER A 108 4.12 -13.87 17.19
CA SER A 108 5.20 -12.92 16.85
C SER A 108 4.91 -12.03 15.66
N ALA A 109 3.92 -12.36 14.84
CA ALA A 109 3.61 -11.64 13.59
C ALA A 109 2.38 -10.71 13.69
N LYS A 110 1.80 -10.49 14.89
CA LYS A 110 0.62 -9.64 15.06
C LYS A 110 0.81 -8.23 14.51
N ASP A 111 2.01 -7.68 14.65
CA ASP A 111 2.37 -6.33 14.20
C ASP A 111 3.23 -6.35 12.92
N SER A 112 3.18 -7.44 12.16
CA SER A 112 4.02 -7.60 10.96
C SER A 112 3.59 -6.72 9.79
N GLY A 113 2.41 -6.11 9.83
CA GLY A 113 1.88 -5.24 8.77
C GLY A 113 1.54 -5.99 7.47
N ILE A 114 1.38 -7.32 7.50
CA ILE A 114 1.06 -8.13 6.33
C ILE A 114 -0.33 -7.75 5.79
N ILE A 115 -0.41 -7.62 4.48
CA ILE A 115 -1.52 -7.00 3.75
C ILE A 115 -2.44 -8.05 3.10
N GLY A 116 -1.87 -9.12 2.54
CA GLY A 116 -2.59 -10.12 1.76
C GLY A 116 -3.45 -11.06 2.61
N HIS A 117 -4.69 -11.34 2.16
CA HIS A 117 -5.60 -12.24 2.84
C HIS A 117 -6.24 -13.30 1.92
N PHE A 118 -6.54 -12.96 0.67
CA PHE A 118 -7.46 -13.75 -0.16
C PHE A 118 -6.79 -14.65 -1.19
N GLY A 119 -5.48 -14.53 -1.42
CA GLY A 119 -4.77 -15.33 -2.44
C GLY A 119 -5.23 -15.08 -3.89
N LEU A 120 -5.84 -13.92 -4.16
CA LEU A 120 -6.39 -13.58 -5.47
C LEU A 120 -5.69 -12.37 -6.13
N GLY A 121 -4.95 -11.58 -5.35
CA GLY A 121 -4.35 -10.32 -5.82
C GLY A 121 -3.40 -10.50 -7.01
N PHE A 122 -2.63 -11.58 -7.04
CA PHE A 122 -1.71 -11.87 -8.16
C PHE A 122 -2.44 -11.97 -9.51
N TYR A 123 -3.61 -12.59 -9.53
CA TYR A 123 -4.35 -12.81 -10.77
C TYR A 123 -4.92 -11.52 -11.40
N SER A 124 -4.92 -10.40 -10.66
CA SER A 124 -5.24 -9.09 -11.22
C SER A 124 -4.27 -8.68 -12.35
N ALA A 125 -3.07 -9.25 -12.40
CA ALA A 125 -2.11 -9.08 -13.48
C ALA A 125 -2.70 -9.38 -14.86
N PHE A 126 -3.54 -10.42 -14.96
CA PHE A 126 -4.20 -10.83 -16.21
C PHE A 126 -5.33 -9.90 -16.66
N MET A 127 -5.66 -8.88 -15.89
CA MET A 127 -6.60 -7.84 -16.33
C MET A 127 -6.00 -6.91 -17.38
N VAL A 128 -4.66 -6.75 -17.33
CA VAL A 128 -3.92 -5.79 -18.17
C VAL A 128 -2.83 -6.46 -19.03
N ALA A 129 -2.53 -7.73 -18.75
CA ALA A 129 -1.47 -8.48 -19.43
C ALA A 129 -2.04 -9.66 -20.20
N GLU A 130 -1.52 -9.91 -21.40
CA GLU A 130 -1.79 -11.11 -22.19
C GLU A 130 -0.89 -12.30 -21.76
N LYS A 131 0.27 -12.01 -21.14
CA LYS A 131 1.20 -13.00 -20.60
C LYS A 131 1.86 -12.44 -19.36
N VAL A 132 2.04 -13.29 -18.35
CA VAL A 132 2.73 -12.96 -17.10
C VAL A 132 3.89 -13.93 -16.90
N GLU A 133 5.05 -13.39 -16.54
CA GLU A 133 6.22 -14.16 -16.15
C GLU A 133 6.57 -13.86 -14.69
N ILE A 134 7.02 -14.87 -13.96
CA ILE A 134 7.60 -14.74 -12.61
C ILE A 134 9.00 -15.32 -12.65
N ILE A 135 10.00 -14.49 -12.33
CA ILE A 135 11.39 -14.93 -12.16
C ILE A 135 11.71 -14.75 -10.68
N SER A 136 11.92 -15.85 -9.96
CA SER A 136 12.05 -15.80 -8.51
C SER A 136 13.26 -16.58 -8.02
N LYS A 137 13.98 -16.01 -7.04
CA LYS A 137 15.06 -16.66 -6.29
C LYS A 137 14.73 -16.59 -4.81
N SER A 138 14.48 -17.75 -4.21
CA SER A 138 14.22 -17.86 -2.78
C SER A 138 15.43 -17.43 -1.94
N PHE A 139 15.19 -16.95 -0.71
CA PHE A 139 16.24 -16.78 0.30
C PHE A 139 16.83 -18.11 0.77
N LYS A 140 16.18 -19.22 0.47
CA LYS A 140 16.68 -20.57 0.69
C LYS A 140 17.73 -20.92 -0.37
N ASP A 141 18.56 -21.90 -0.06
CA ASP A 141 19.59 -22.40 -1.00
C ASP A 141 18.97 -23.36 -2.04
N GLU A 142 18.11 -22.81 -2.90
CA GLU A 142 17.38 -23.50 -3.96
C GLU A 142 17.62 -22.78 -5.28
N PRO A 143 17.52 -23.44 -6.45
CA PRO A 143 17.63 -22.79 -7.76
C PRO A 143 16.64 -21.66 -7.94
N ALA A 144 16.95 -20.67 -8.76
CA ALA A 144 15.95 -19.71 -9.20
C ALA A 144 15.00 -20.36 -10.20
N VAL A 145 13.78 -19.87 -10.26
CA VAL A 145 12.70 -20.43 -11.09
C VAL A 145 12.13 -19.39 -12.03
N HIS A 146 11.68 -19.85 -13.19
CA HIS A 146 10.96 -19.04 -14.17
C HIS A 146 9.61 -19.70 -14.45
N TRP A 147 8.54 -18.99 -14.12
CA TRP A 147 7.16 -19.39 -14.37
C TRP A 147 6.54 -18.48 -15.43
N ILE A 148 5.76 -19.06 -16.33
CA ILE A 148 5.12 -18.35 -17.44
C ILE A 148 3.67 -18.84 -17.60
N CYS A 149 2.72 -17.91 -17.76
CA CYS A 149 1.33 -18.20 -18.09
C CYS A 149 0.76 -17.09 -19.00
N ASP A 150 -0.03 -17.48 -19.97
CA ASP A 150 -0.73 -16.58 -20.91
C ASP A 150 -2.20 -16.35 -20.54
N GLY A 151 -2.58 -16.68 -19.30
CA GLY A 151 -3.96 -16.58 -18.82
C GLY A 151 -4.82 -17.78 -19.20
N SER A 152 -4.28 -18.80 -19.87
CA SER A 152 -4.87 -20.13 -19.99
C SER A 152 -4.68 -20.93 -18.69
N PRO A 153 -5.35 -22.10 -18.53
CA PRO A 153 -5.09 -22.97 -17.38
C PRO A 153 -3.69 -23.59 -17.35
N GLU A 154 -2.94 -23.45 -18.43
CA GLU A 154 -1.61 -24.03 -18.59
C GLU A 154 -0.53 -23.03 -18.18
N PHE A 155 0.53 -23.52 -17.56
CA PHE A 155 1.72 -22.76 -17.22
C PHE A 155 2.99 -23.56 -17.54
N THR A 156 4.11 -22.88 -17.65
CA THR A 156 5.43 -23.50 -17.65
C THR A 156 6.20 -23.07 -16.42
N LEU A 157 6.94 -23.99 -15.80
CA LEU A 157 7.81 -23.74 -14.66
C LEU A 157 9.12 -24.48 -14.88
N GLU A 158 10.22 -23.75 -14.87
CA GLU A 158 11.56 -24.30 -15.08
C GLU A 158 12.59 -23.64 -14.17
N GLU A 159 13.70 -24.33 -13.89
CA GLU A 159 14.85 -23.70 -13.25
C GLU A 159 15.52 -22.70 -14.20
N THR A 160 16.03 -21.60 -13.63
CA THR A 160 16.70 -20.57 -14.42
C THR A 160 17.96 -20.04 -13.72
N THR A 161 18.87 -19.50 -14.51
CA THR A 161 20.03 -18.73 -14.03
C THR A 161 19.89 -17.23 -14.25
N ALA A 162 18.73 -16.78 -14.74
CA ALA A 162 18.47 -15.38 -15.05
C ALA A 162 18.44 -14.48 -13.81
N LYS A 163 18.20 -15.05 -12.62
CA LYS A 163 18.19 -14.31 -11.36
C LYS A 163 19.13 -14.99 -10.35
N THR A 164 20.08 -14.23 -9.83
CA THR A 164 21.08 -14.70 -8.86
C THR A 164 20.83 -14.17 -7.45
N ASP A 165 20.24 -13.00 -7.34
CA ASP A 165 19.89 -12.35 -6.09
C ASP A 165 18.47 -12.72 -5.67
N ARG A 166 18.25 -12.75 -4.37
CA ARG A 166 16.96 -13.03 -3.71
C ARG A 166 15.87 -12.07 -4.15
N GLY A 167 14.63 -12.55 -4.19
CA GLY A 167 13.44 -11.78 -4.47
C GLY A 167 12.68 -12.26 -5.70
N THR A 168 11.66 -11.54 -6.09
CA THR A 168 10.79 -11.89 -7.22
C THR A 168 10.72 -10.75 -8.22
N GLU A 169 10.74 -11.06 -9.48
CA GLU A 169 10.43 -10.17 -10.59
C GLU A 169 9.17 -10.70 -11.29
N ILE A 170 8.14 -9.87 -11.34
CA ILE A 170 6.92 -10.11 -12.11
C ILE A 170 7.02 -9.27 -13.38
N VAL A 171 6.90 -9.92 -14.55
CA VAL A 171 6.94 -9.29 -15.86
C VAL A 171 5.56 -9.41 -16.49
N LEU A 172 4.91 -8.28 -16.72
CA LEU A 172 3.63 -8.18 -17.41
C LEU A 172 3.85 -7.83 -18.86
N HIS A 173 3.45 -8.70 -19.79
CA HIS A 173 3.34 -8.36 -21.20
C HIS A 173 2.01 -7.67 -21.41
N ILE A 174 2.05 -6.35 -21.55
CA ILE A 174 0.84 -5.51 -21.56
C ILE A 174 0.04 -5.76 -22.82
N ALA A 175 -1.25 -6.06 -22.64
CA ALA A 175 -2.19 -6.30 -23.72
C ALA A 175 -2.44 -5.03 -24.57
N GLU A 176 -2.84 -5.21 -25.82
CA GLU A 176 -3.06 -4.08 -26.76
C GLU A 176 -4.16 -3.09 -26.29
N ASP A 177 -5.14 -3.56 -25.56
CA ASP A 177 -6.21 -2.73 -24.99
C ASP A 177 -5.83 -2.02 -23.68
N SER A 178 -4.62 -2.26 -23.18
CA SER A 178 -4.13 -1.82 -21.87
C SER A 178 -2.82 -1.02 -21.98
N THR A 179 -2.48 -0.52 -23.18
CA THR A 179 -1.21 0.18 -23.46
C THR A 179 -1.02 1.47 -22.66
N GLU A 180 -2.06 2.03 -22.08
CA GLU A 180 -1.97 3.17 -21.16
C GLU A 180 -1.04 2.89 -19.97
N PHE A 181 -0.93 1.64 -19.52
CA PHE A 181 -0.04 1.23 -18.42
C PHE A 181 1.45 1.12 -18.84
N LEU A 182 1.80 1.45 -20.07
CA LEU A 182 3.16 1.67 -20.54
C LEU A 182 3.55 3.16 -20.51
N GLU A 183 2.62 4.04 -20.13
CA GLU A 183 2.89 5.46 -20.01
C GLU A 183 3.36 5.80 -18.58
N GLU A 184 4.51 6.49 -18.50
CA GLU A 184 5.16 6.83 -17.22
C GLU A 184 4.24 7.63 -16.29
N ASN A 185 3.51 8.61 -16.86
CA ASN A 185 2.58 9.43 -16.12
C ASN A 185 1.43 8.61 -15.52
N LYS A 186 0.91 7.61 -16.25
CA LYS A 186 -0.15 6.73 -15.77
C LYS A 186 0.32 5.88 -14.59
N ILE A 187 1.48 5.25 -14.70
CA ILE A 187 2.05 4.45 -13.59
C ILE A 187 2.33 5.34 -12.37
N ARG A 188 2.89 6.54 -12.56
CA ARG A 188 3.13 7.50 -11.49
C ARG A 188 1.85 7.92 -10.78
N GLU A 189 0.78 8.19 -11.54
CA GLU A 189 -0.54 8.48 -11.00
C GLU A 189 -1.05 7.34 -10.11
N LEU A 190 -0.96 6.09 -10.59
CA LEU A 190 -1.41 4.90 -9.85
C LEU A 190 -0.59 4.65 -8.59
N LEU A 191 0.74 4.78 -8.67
CA LEU A 191 1.61 4.66 -7.51
C LEU A 191 1.28 5.72 -6.45
N THR A 192 1.02 6.94 -6.87
CA THR A 192 0.62 8.04 -5.97
C THR A 192 -0.76 7.80 -5.38
N LYS A 193 -1.70 7.28 -6.16
CA LYS A 193 -3.09 7.04 -5.71
C LYS A 193 -3.19 5.89 -4.71
N TYR A 194 -2.56 4.76 -5.02
CA TYR A 194 -2.78 3.50 -4.29
C TYR A 194 -1.65 3.11 -3.35
N ASN A 195 -0.41 3.53 -3.63
CA ASN A 195 0.79 3.02 -2.97
C ASN A 195 1.60 4.10 -2.24
N LYS A 196 1.05 5.31 -2.12
CA LYS A 196 1.73 6.49 -1.57
C LYS A 196 2.37 6.27 -0.20
N PHE A 197 1.78 5.43 0.63
CA PHE A 197 2.22 5.21 2.01
C PHE A 197 2.59 3.75 2.31
N MET A 198 2.83 2.94 1.28
CA MET A 198 3.29 1.56 1.46
C MET A 198 4.56 1.50 2.32
N PRO A 199 4.68 0.51 3.24
CA PRO A 199 5.76 0.48 4.24
C PRO A 199 7.13 0.07 3.69
N VAL A 200 7.24 -0.24 2.39
CA VAL A 200 8.50 -0.52 1.70
C VAL A 200 8.74 0.57 0.66
N PRO A 201 9.98 1.12 0.53
CA PRO A 201 10.29 2.10 -0.50
C PRO A 201 10.00 1.59 -1.90
N ILE A 202 9.32 2.40 -2.72
CA ILE A 202 9.00 2.08 -4.11
C ILE A 202 9.84 2.99 -5.02
N LYS A 203 10.73 2.38 -5.79
CA LYS A 203 11.54 3.05 -6.79
C LYS A 203 10.80 3.06 -8.13
N PHE A 204 10.66 4.25 -8.71
CA PHE A 204 10.16 4.41 -10.07
C PHE A 204 11.01 5.43 -10.82
N GLY A 205 11.95 4.91 -11.61
CA GLY A 205 12.95 5.71 -12.31
C GLY A 205 14.05 6.26 -11.39
N THR A 206 14.75 7.27 -11.87
CA THR A 206 15.81 7.99 -11.18
C THR A 206 15.53 9.50 -11.16
N LYS A 207 16.18 10.22 -10.27
CA LYS A 207 16.17 11.69 -10.21
C LYS A 207 17.58 12.23 -10.01
N THR A 208 17.81 13.44 -10.49
CA THR A 208 19.07 14.14 -10.26
C THR A 208 18.99 14.91 -8.95
N GLU A 209 19.91 14.67 -8.03
CA GLU A 209 20.06 15.45 -6.80
C GLU A 209 21.35 16.27 -6.86
N THR A 210 21.27 17.52 -6.41
CA THR A 210 22.43 18.40 -6.28
C THR A 210 23.03 18.19 -4.89
N LEU A 211 24.29 17.77 -4.84
CA LEU A 211 25.00 17.62 -3.58
C LEU A 211 25.26 19.00 -2.94
N PRO A 212 25.05 19.13 -1.62
CA PRO A 212 25.40 20.38 -0.94
C PRO A 212 26.90 20.66 -1.08
N LEU A 213 27.24 21.90 -1.35
CA LEU A 213 28.63 22.32 -1.35
C LEU A 213 29.21 22.22 0.05
N PRO A 214 30.50 21.81 0.20
CA PRO A 214 31.20 21.90 1.48
C PRO A 214 31.14 23.32 2.06
N GLU A 215 31.15 23.45 3.39
CA GLU A 215 31.09 24.78 4.05
C GLU A 215 32.27 25.72 3.68
N ASP A 216 33.38 25.14 3.21
CA ASP A 216 34.60 25.82 2.78
C ASP A 216 34.74 25.91 1.24
N ALA A 217 33.65 25.66 0.50
CA ALA A 217 33.67 25.74 -0.94
C ALA A 217 33.96 27.16 -1.44
N ALA A 218 34.72 27.29 -2.55
CA ALA A 218 34.99 28.57 -3.20
C ALA A 218 33.66 29.20 -3.70
N GLU A 219 33.61 30.55 -3.78
CA GLU A 219 32.41 31.30 -4.22
C GLU A 219 31.91 30.92 -5.61
N ASP A 220 32.80 30.40 -6.46
CA ASP A 220 32.53 29.93 -7.82
C ASP A 220 32.37 28.40 -7.95
N ALA A 221 32.32 27.69 -6.84
CA ALA A 221 32.17 26.25 -6.85
C ALA A 221 30.79 25.85 -7.41
N VAL A 222 30.80 24.95 -8.38
CA VAL A 222 29.58 24.37 -8.95
C VAL A 222 29.24 23.10 -8.17
N ALA A 223 28.03 23.06 -7.66
CA ALA A 223 27.54 21.87 -6.97
C ALA A 223 27.49 20.65 -7.90
N GLU A 224 28.01 19.52 -7.44
CA GLU A 224 27.96 18.24 -8.18
C GLU A 224 26.54 17.70 -8.16
N THR A 225 26.11 17.15 -9.30
CA THR A 225 24.83 16.46 -9.41
C THR A 225 25.04 14.98 -9.53
N VAL A 226 24.27 14.20 -8.75
CA VAL A 226 24.30 12.73 -8.78
C VAL A 226 22.92 12.20 -9.16
N GLU A 227 22.92 11.10 -9.89
CA GLU A 227 21.68 10.38 -10.18
C GLU A 227 21.39 9.40 -9.06
N VAL A 228 20.20 9.51 -8.46
CA VAL A 228 19.76 8.68 -7.36
C VAL A 228 18.41 8.01 -7.66
N ASP A 229 18.09 6.94 -6.96
CA ASP A 229 16.78 6.30 -7.09
C ASP A 229 15.65 7.27 -6.77
N ASN A 230 14.65 7.34 -7.64
CA ASN A 230 13.45 8.12 -7.38
C ASN A 230 12.46 7.30 -6.57
N ILE A 231 12.45 7.48 -5.23
CA ILE A 231 11.46 6.88 -4.33
C ILE A 231 10.19 7.71 -4.38
N VAL A 232 9.07 7.07 -4.74
CA VAL A 232 7.80 7.76 -5.03
C VAL A 232 6.76 7.68 -3.92
N ASN A 233 7.06 6.96 -2.83
CA ASN A 233 6.17 6.81 -1.68
C ASN A 233 6.84 7.28 -0.38
N ASN A 234 6.03 7.46 0.67
CA ASN A 234 6.48 7.74 2.03
C ASN A 234 6.23 6.50 2.92
N PRO A 235 7.25 5.67 3.21
CA PRO A 235 7.06 4.44 3.99
C PRO A 235 6.77 4.67 5.48
N THR A 236 7.03 5.87 6.00
CA THR A 236 6.87 6.20 7.42
C THR A 236 6.04 7.47 7.61
N PRO A 237 4.76 7.46 7.19
CA PRO A 237 3.90 8.62 7.31
C PRO A 237 3.61 8.97 8.78
N ALA A 238 3.16 10.19 9.04
CA ALA A 238 3.00 10.72 10.39
C ALA A 238 2.13 9.84 11.30
N TRP A 239 1.09 9.21 10.79
CA TRP A 239 0.19 8.39 11.62
C TRP A 239 0.79 7.07 12.11
N THR A 240 1.92 6.63 11.55
CA THR A 240 2.62 5.41 12.01
C THR A 240 3.57 5.69 13.16
N LYS A 241 3.81 6.96 13.47
CA LYS A 241 4.70 7.40 14.55
C LYS A 241 3.90 7.61 15.84
N SER A 242 4.57 7.53 16.98
CA SER A 242 3.96 7.92 18.25
C SER A 242 3.68 9.44 18.28
N PRO A 243 2.54 9.88 18.85
CA PRO A 243 2.27 11.31 19.01
C PRO A 243 3.37 12.10 19.73
N SER A 244 4.12 11.43 20.62
CA SER A 244 5.25 12.03 21.36
C SER A 244 6.49 12.29 20.50
N GLU A 245 6.58 11.68 19.32
CA GLU A 245 7.69 11.85 18.37
C GLU A 245 7.44 12.97 17.36
N LEU A 246 6.21 13.51 17.33
CA LEU A 246 5.78 14.50 16.35
C LEU A 246 5.58 15.88 16.98
N LYS A 247 5.92 16.91 16.21
CA LYS A 247 5.68 18.32 16.51
C LYS A 247 4.58 18.88 15.61
N ASP A 248 4.11 20.06 15.92
CA ASP A 248 3.06 20.73 15.11
C ASP A 248 3.46 20.91 13.65
N GLU A 249 4.75 21.19 13.40
CA GLU A 249 5.30 21.32 12.05
C GLU A 249 5.19 20.01 11.25
N ASP A 250 5.39 18.86 11.90
CA ASP A 250 5.28 17.53 11.27
C ASP A 250 3.84 17.25 10.84
N TYR A 251 2.86 17.63 11.67
CA TYR A 251 1.44 17.49 11.32
C TYR A 251 1.04 18.41 10.17
N LYS A 252 1.54 19.65 10.14
CA LYS A 252 1.30 20.58 9.03
C LYS A 252 1.93 20.10 7.73
N ALA A 253 3.19 19.65 7.79
CA ALA A 253 3.88 19.07 6.63
C ALA A 253 3.12 17.87 6.09
N PHE A 254 2.62 17.00 6.98
CA PHE A 254 1.83 15.85 6.57
C PHE A 254 0.46 16.26 5.98
N TYR A 255 -0.18 17.31 6.48
CA TYR A 255 -1.39 17.86 5.88
C TYR A 255 -1.17 18.29 4.43
N HIS A 256 -0.08 19.02 4.15
CA HIS A 256 0.27 19.44 2.80
C HIS A 256 0.73 18.26 1.91
N GLU A 257 1.30 17.22 2.50
CA GLU A 257 1.58 15.97 1.77
C GLU A 257 0.29 15.29 1.32
N LEU A 258 -0.74 15.23 2.19
CA LEU A 258 -2.05 14.66 1.84
C LEU A 258 -2.80 15.51 0.81
N TYR A 259 -2.73 16.84 0.96
CA TYR A 259 -3.49 17.82 0.19
C TYR A 259 -2.59 18.90 -0.45
N PRO A 260 -1.79 18.54 -1.48
CA PRO A 260 -0.79 19.44 -2.05
C PRO A 260 -1.35 20.74 -2.64
N MET A 261 -2.64 20.75 -3.00
CA MET A 261 -3.31 21.92 -3.57
C MET A 261 -3.96 22.83 -2.50
N GLN A 262 -3.84 22.45 -1.22
CA GLN A 262 -4.33 23.27 -0.11
C GLN A 262 -3.18 24.11 0.44
N PHE A 263 -3.32 25.42 0.33
CA PHE A 263 -2.30 26.38 0.80
C PHE A 263 -2.53 26.84 2.24
N GLU A 264 -3.79 26.69 2.73
CA GLU A 264 -4.15 27.03 4.09
C GLU A 264 -3.75 25.94 5.07
N GLU A 265 -3.25 26.33 6.23
CA GLU A 265 -2.96 25.41 7.31
C GLU A 265 -4.26 24.91 7.97
N PRO A 266 -4.29 23.68 8.51
CA PRO A 266 -5.45 23.23 9.27
C PRO A 266 -5.56 23.99 10.59
N LEU A 267 -6.78 24.17 11.09
CA LEU A 267 -7.05 24.85 12.36
C LEU A 267 -6.48 24.07 13.56
N PHE A 268 -6.60 22.76 13.53
CA PHE A 268 -6.04 21.82 14.48
C PHE A 268 -6.07 20.38 13.92
N ASN A 269 -5.39 19.49 14.60
CA ASN A 269 -5.34 18.07 14.26
C ASN A 269 -5.72 17.19 15.46
N ILE A 270 -6.07 15.94 15.16
CA ILE A 270 -6.32 14.88 16.13
C ILE A 270 -5.52 13.66 15.68
N HIS A 271 -4.53 13.26 16.47
CA HIS A 271 -3.81 12.01 16.25
C HIS A 271 -4.57 10.86 16.91
N LEU A 272 -4.93 9.86 16.12
CA LEU A 272 -5.54 8.62 16.56
C LEU A 272 -4.43 7.58 16.72
N ASN A 273 -4.36 6.97 17.91
CA ASN A 273 -3.43 5.88 18.19
C ASN A 273 -4.05 4.98 19.26
N VAL A 274 -4.64 3.87 18.84
CA VAL A 274 -5.38 2.91 19.68
C VAL A 274 -5.03 1.50 19.27
N ASP A 275 -4.73 0.66 20.24
CA ASP A 275 -4.40 -0.75 20.09
C ASP A 275 -5.42 -1.68 20.76
N TYR A 276 -6.31 -1.14 21.60
CA TYR A 276 -7.37 -1.89 22.28
C TYR A 276 -8.62 -1.01 22.49
N PRO A 277 -9.84 -1.48 22.27
CA PRO A 277 -10.27 -2.85 21.87
C PRO A 277 -10.25 -3.12 20.36
N PHE A 278 -9.66 -2.25 19.58
CA PHE A 278 -9.43 -2.36 18.15
C PHE A 278 -8.16 -1.57 17.79
N ASN A 279 -7.54 -1.92 16.68
CA ASN A 279 -6.38 -1.19 16.17
C ASN A 279 -6.88 -0.05 15.26
N LEU A 280 -6.52 1.18 15.61
CA LEU A 280 -6.83 2.37 14.82
C LEU A 280 -5.72 3.38 14.97
N THR A 281 -5.09 3.72 13.88
CA THR A 281 -4.16 4.85 13.79
C THR A 281 -4.67 5.86 12.77
N GLY A 282 -4.17 7.08 12.82
CA GLY A 282 -4.57 8.10 11.86
C GLY A 282 -4.29 9.52 12.34
N VAL A 283 -4.44 10.45 11.42
CA VAL A 283 -4.43 11.89 11.74
C VAL A 283 -5.62 12.53 11.05
N LEU A 284 -6.49 13.12 11.84
CA LEU A 284 -7.65 13.89 11.37
C LEU A 284 -7.35 15.38 11.50
N TYR A 285 -7.81 16.15 10.54
CA TYR A 285 -7.63 17.59 10.48
C TYR A 285 -8.98 18.33 10.38
N PHE A 286 -9.07 19.46 11.04
CA PHE A 286 -10.09 20.45 10.79
C PHE A 286 -9.51 21.48 9.83
N PRO A 287 -9.97 21.50 8.57
CA PRO A 287 -9.48 22.49 7.61
C PRO A 287 -10.06 23.87 7.93
N LYS A 288 -9.32 24.90 7.54
CA LYS A 288 -9.87 26.23 7.44
C LYS A 288 -10.84 26.30 6.25
N LEU A 289 -12.06 26.82 6.46
CA LEU A 289 -13.06 26.93 5.40
C LEU A 289 -12.83 28.23 4.63
N ALA A 290 -12.22 28.14 3.46
CA ALA A 290 -12.21 29.27 2.52
C ALA A 290 -13.62 29.47 1.91
N ASN A 291 -13.92 30.70 1.47
CA ASN A 291 -15.22 31.09 0.92
C ASN A 291 -15.70 30.31 -0.33
N ASN A 292 -14.87 29.42 -0.86
CA ASN A 292 -15.18 28.53 -1.98
C ASN A 292 -15.23 27.07 -1.48
N LEU A 293 -16.36 26.69 -0.95
CA LEU A 293 -16.66 25.35 -0.46
C LEU A 293 -16.71 24.31 -1.60
N ASN A 294 -15.57 23.81 -2.02
CA ASN A 294 -15.49 22.52 -2.72
C ASN A 294 -15.36 21.40 -1.66
N ILE A 295 -16.46 21.18 -0.92
CA ILE A 295 -16.53 20.19 0.18
C ILE A 295 -16.32 18.76 -0.33
N GLU A 296 -16.52 18.50 -1.62
CA GLU A 296 -16.53 17.14 -2.18
C GLU A 296 -15.16 16.53 -2.51
N LYS A 297 -14.08 17.32 -2.58
CA LYS A 297 -12.80 16.82 -3.10
C LYS A 297 -11.83 16.26 -2.06
N ASP A 298 -11.91 16.73 -0.83
CA ASP A 298 -10.92 16.40 0.18
C ASP A 298 -11.56 15.60 1.30
N LYS A 299 -11.62 14.30 1.14
CA LYS A 299 -12.25 13.36 2.07
C LYS A 299 -11.22 12.74 3.01
N ILE A 300 -11.69 12.08 4.05
CA ILE A 300 -10.86 11.18 4.85
C ILE A 300 -10.51 9.97 4.00
N GLN A 301 -9.23 9.62 3.97
CA GLN A 301 -8.71 8.45 3.28
C GLN A 301 -8.60 7.28 4.25
N LEU A 302 -9.17 6.13 3.87
CA LEU A 302 -9.06 4.89 4.62
C LEU A 302 -7.90 4.05 4.10
N TYR A 303 -7.08 3.62 5.03
CA TYR A 303 -6.00 2.67 4.81
C TYR A 303 -6.22 1.40 5.64
N GLN A 304 -5.61 0.32 5.22
CA GLN A 304 -5.45 -0.91 5.99
C GLN A 304 -4.00 -1.39 5.85
N ASN A 305 -3.24 -1.35 6.96
CA ASN A 305 -1.80 -1.61 6.96
C ASN A 305 -1.06 -0.75 5.90
N GLN A 306 -1.33 0.56 5.90
CA GLN A 306 -0.76 1.54 4.95
C GLN A 306 -1.14 1.34 3.48
N VAL A 307 -2.05 0.41 3.15
CA VAL A 307 -2.60 0.23 1.81
C VAL A 307 -3.87 1.04 1.66
N PHE A 308 -3.94 1.88 0.64
CA PHE A 308 -5.13 2.65 0.34
C PHE A 308 -6.32 1.74 0.00
N VAL A 309 -7.43 1.98 0.67
CA VAL A 309 -8.70 1.25 0.48
C VAL A 309 -9.69 2.11 -0.29
N THR A 310 -10.10 3.25 0.29
CA THR A 310 -11.12 4.14 -0.27
C THR A 310 -11.06 5.52 0.41
N ASP A 311 -11.60 6.52 -0.25
CA ASP A 311 -11.90 7.84 0.30
C ASP A 311 -13.39 8.00 0.65
N GLU A 312 -14.19 6.97 0.44
CA GLU A 312 -15.60 6.93 0.81
C GLU A 312 -15.82 6.20 2.14
N VAL A 313 -15.62 6.93 3.26
CA VAL A 313 -15.69 6.38 4.63
C VAL A 313 -17.09 6.46 5.25
N LYS A 314 -18.15 6.29 4.45
CA LYS A 314 -19.54 6.30 4.93
C LYS A 314 -19.74 5.25 6.03
N GLY A 315 -20.32 5.69 7.17
CA GLY A 315 -20.58 4.85 8.33
C GLY A 315 -19.40 4.71 9.30
N ILE A 316 -18.16 5.07 8.90
CA ILE A 316 -17.00 5.14 9.80
C ILE A 316 -16.95 6.51 10.46
N VAL A 317 -17.10 7.56 9.67
CA VAL A 317 -17.19 8.94 10.17
C VAL A 317 -18.62 9.41 10.07
N PRO A 318 -19.22 9.91 11.17
CA PRO A 318 -20.59 10.44 11.15
C PRO A 318 -20.73 11.61 10.19
N ASP A 319 -21.90 11.74 9.56
CA ASP A 319 -22.18 12.79 8.57
C ASP A 319 -21.96 14.22 9.10
N PHE A 320 -22.20 14.46 10.40
CA PHE A 320 -21.96 15.78 11.00
C PHE A 320 -20.47 16.14 11.16
N LEU A 321 -19.56 15.15 10.96
CA LEU A 321 -18.12 15.35 10.93
C LEU A 321 -17.57 15.35 9.49
N MET A 322 -18.41 15.54 8.48
CA MET A 322 -18.05 15.52 7.05
C MET A 322 -16.97 16.54 6.64
N LEU A 323 -16.73 17.56 7.45
CA LEU A 323 -15.68 18.57 7.21
C LEU A 323 -14.29 18.07 7.62
N LEU A 324 -14.20 16.98 8.38
CA LEU A 324 -12.92 16.39 8.73
C LEU A 324 -12.21 15.85 7.48
N ARG A 325 -10.92 16.04 7.47
CA ARG A 325 -9.99 15.52 6.46
C ARG A 325 -8.93 14.68 7.14
N GLY A 326 -8.12 13.96 6.38
CA GLY A 326 -7.00 13.21 6.92
C GLY A 326 -6.99 11.74 6.54
N VAL A 327 -6.44 10.96 7.42
CA VAL A 327 -6.22 9.52 7.22
C VAL A 327 -6.68 8.74 8.44
N ILE A 328 -7.30 7.61 8.19
CA ILE A 328 -7.51 6.55 9.19
C ILE A 328 -6.94 5.24 8.63
N ASP A 329 -6.28 4.48 9.48
CA ASP A 329 -5.69 3.17 9.15
C ASP A 329 -6.11 2.17 10.23
N SER A 330 -6.76 1.08 9.82
CA SER A 330 -7.23 0.05 10.74
C SER A 330 -7.29 -1.31 10.06
N PRO A 331 -6.58 -2.32 10.56
CA PRO A 331 -6.69 -3.70 10.11
C PRO A 331 -8.02 -4.36 10.52
N ASP A 332 -8.72 -3.80 11.51
CA ASP A 332 -9.95 -4.39 12.07
C ASP A 332 -11.22 -3.99 11.31
N ILE A 333 -11.10 -3.14 10.30
CA ILE A 333 -12.23 -2.78 9.42
C ILE A 333 -12.39 -3.88 8.37
N PRO A 334 -13.51 -4.62 8.37
CA PRO A 334 -13.72 -5.70 7.43
C PRO A 334 -13.94 -5.15 6.01
N LEU A 335 -13.15 -5.67 5.09
CA LEU A 335 -13.19 -5.31 3.67
C LEU A 335 -13.72 -6.49 2.85
N ASN A 336 -14.28 -6.20 1.67
CA ASN A 336 -14.54 -7.21 0.67
C ASN A 336 -13.23 -7.66 -0.03
N VAL A 337 -13.32 -8.68 -0.89
CA VAL A 337 -12.18 -9.25 -1.60
C VAL A 337 -11.43 -8.20 -2.43
N SER A 338 -12.15 -7.27 -3.08
CA SER A 338 -11.55 -6.19 -3.89
C SER A 338 -11.08 -5.00 -3.06
N ARG A 339 -11.26 -5.02 -1.74
CA ARG A 339 -11.00 -3.89 -0.81
C ARG A 339 -11.69 -2.58 -1.22
N SER A 340 -12.75 -2.67 -2.03
CA SER A 340 -13.45 -1.49 -2.56
C SER A 340 -14.63 -1.04 -1.73
N TYR A 341 -15.13 -1.89 -0.83
CA TYR A 341 -16.32 -1.62 -0.03
C TYR A 341 -16.11 -2.02 1.42
N LEU A 342 -16.67 -1.18 2.30
CA LEU A 342 -16.77 -1.46 3.74
C LEU A 342 -17.95 -2.39 4.01
N GLN A 343 -17.73 -3.42 4.80
CA GLN A 343 -18.83 -4.22 5.32
C GLN A 343 -19.37 -3.55 6.58
N ALA A 344 -20.68 -3.34 6.64
CA ALA A 344 -21.33 -2.83 7.84
C ALA A 344 -21.20 -3.84 8.99
N ASP A 345 -20.34 -3.54 9.97
CA ASP A 345 -20.05 -4.42 11.11
C ASP A 345 -20.07 -3.65 12.43
N GLY A 346 -20.11 -4.42 13.51
CA GLY A 346 -20.02 -3.92 14.88
C GLY A 346 -18.69 -3.19 15.17
N ALA A 347 -17.59 -3.59 14.53
CA ALA A 347 -16.29 -2.91 14.62
C ALA A 347 -16.37 -1.48 14.08
N VAL A 348 -16.98 -1.29 12.92
CA VAL A 348 -17.17 0.04 12.29
C VAL A 348 -17.92 0.99 13.22
N LYS A 349 -18.97 0.52 13.89
CA LYS A 349 -19.74 1.34 14.85
C LYS A 349 -18.90 1.74 16.07
N LYS A 350 -18.06 0.86 16.59
CA LYS A 350 -17.15 1.17 17.71
C LYS A 350 -16.12 2.20 17.32
N ILE A 351 -15.52 2.07 16.14
CA ILE A 351 -14.55 3.03 15.59
C ILE A 351 -15.21 4.39 15.40
N SER A 352 -16.43 4.44 14.81
CA SER A 352 -17.19 5.67 14.61
C SER A 352 -17.48 6.39 15.93
N SER A 353 -17.92 5.64 16.95
CA SER A 353 -18.19 6.19 18.29
C SER A 353 -16.91 6.71 18.95
N TYR A 354 -15.78 6.03 18.77
CA TYR A 354 -14.49 6.47 19.29
C TYR A 354 -14.01 7.76 18.62
N ILE A 355 -14.07 7.84 17.27
CA ILE A 355 -13.72 9.07 16.53
C ILE A 355 -14.58 10.24 17.02
N THR A 356 -15.89 10.04 17.13
CA THR A 356 -16.81 11.07 17.62
C THR A 356 -16.42 11.58 19.02
N LYS A 357 -16.09 10.67 19.92
CA LYS A 357 -15.65 11.01 21.27
C LYS A 357 -14.33 11.80 21.24
N LYS A 358 -13.34 11.34 20.47
CA LYS A 358 -12.03 12.02 20.37
C LYS A 358 -12.15 13.43 19.79
N VAL A 359 -13.04 13.63 18.81
CA VAL A 359 -13.35 14.98 18.28
C VAL A 359 -13.95 15.84 19.39
N GLY A 360 -14.95 15.35 20.12
CA GLY A 360 -15.58 16.07 21.22
C GLY A 360 -14.58 16.43 22.33
N ASP A 361 -13.73 15.49 22.74
CA ASP A 361 -12.68 15.70 23.75
C ASP A 361 -11.68 16.78 23.30
N LYS A 362 -11.25 16.76 22.02
CA LYS A 362 -10.34 17.76 21.47
C LYS A 362 -10.97 19.16 21.46
N MET A 363 -12.21 19.27 21.02
CA MET A 363 -12.94 20.56 21.03
C MET A 363 -13.09 21.11 22.46
N ALA A 364 -13.45 20.24 23.42
CA ALA A 364 -13.54 20.64 24.83
C ALA A 364 -12.19 21.10 25.38
N SER A 365 -11.08 20.42 25.04
CA SER A 365 -9.72 20.82 25.42
C SER A 365 -9.38 22.22 24.88
N LEU A 366 -9.61 22.47 23.58
CA LEU A 366 -9.34 23.77 22.95
C LEU A 366 -10.12 24.92 23.61
N ILE A 367 -11.39 24.70 23.96
CA ILE A 367 -12.21 25.68 24.67
C ILE A 367 -11.63 25.99 26.06
N ASN A 368 -11.20 24.96 26.80
CA ASN A 368 -10.69 25.09 28.16
C ASN A 368 -9.26 25.69 28.21
N GLU A 369 -8.44 25.41 27.20
CA GLU A 369 -7.07 25.91 27.12
C GLU A 369 -7.03 27.41 26.78
N ASN A 370 -7.78 27.82 25.76
CA ASN A 370 -7.82 29.22 25.32
C ASN A 370 -9.15 29.51 24.59
N ARG A 371 -10.12 30.02 25.31
CA ARG A 371 -11.45 30.34 24.78
C ARG A 371 -11.40 31.41 23.68
N GLU A 372 -10.57 32.43 23.80
CA GLU A 372 -10.48 33.51 22.81
C GLU A 372 -9.88 32.99 21.48
N ASP A 373 -8.91 32.13 21.53
CA ASP A 373 -8.30 31.48 20.34
C ASP A 373 -9.31 30.53 19.68
N TYR A 374 -10.07 29.77 20.50
CA TYR A 374 -11.14 28.91 19.99
C TYR A 374 -12.21 29.71 19.27
N ASP A 375 -12.68 30.83 19.87
CA ASP A 375 -13.74 31.66 19.28
C ASP A 375 -13.27 32.31 17.96
N LYS A 376 -11.98 32.63 17.80
CA LYS A 376 -11.38 33.06 16.52
C LYS A 376 -11.39 31.95 15.48
N LYS A 377 -10.90 30.76 15.85
CA LYS A 377 -10.87 29.59 14.97
C LYS A 377 -12.25 29.11 14.54
N TRP A 378 -13.27 29.33 15.38
CA TRP A 378 -14.64 28.96 15.06
C TRP A 378 -15.25 29.81 13.93
N ASN A 379 -14.77 31.03 13.73
CA ASN A 379 -15.21 31.91 12.66
C ASN A 379 -14.48 31.66 11.32
N ASP A 380 -13.39 30.97 11.35
CA ASP A 380 -12.56 30.58 10.20
C ASP A 380 -12.96 29.20 9.64
#